data_dc7eca94cf5083a6d7fcd4773241df35
#
_entry.id   dc7eca94cf5083a6d7fcd4773241df35
#
_cell.length_a   1.000
_cell.length_b   1.000
_cell.length_c   1.000
_cell.angle_alpha   90.00
_cell.angle_beta   90.00
_cell.angle_gamma   90.00
#
_symmetry.space_group_name_H-M   'P 1'
#
loop_
_entity.id
_entity.type
_entity.pdbx_description
1 polymer ?
#
loop_
_entity_poly.entity_id
_entity_poly.type
_entity_poly.pdbx_seq_one_letter_code
_entity_poly.pdbx_strand_id
1 'polypeptide(L)'
;FALFIFASHYPLQDGQPEALIDGSGPMGVSFFLVLSGFVMCLGYADKVKLPTFSWRDFMKKRIIRLWPLHILCLLVWIVAAGVHSTFRLAPLPLLGNFFMLQSWIPMVEAKGNSVAWCLSDLVFFYALFPYLMRLRAKQLMVGVLVYFGVILAVGTSLPIHTSSGFILRDWFFYFNPLPRLIEFCLGILVYHAYCQAETWGHVAWWQRLSARSRAFVELLPVVFYAVVLFLVRYTDTPGVNVYSYYLPSCVMIYIYALAYKSGAPGLVSNGL
;
A
#
# COMPACT_ATOMS: atom_id res chain seq x y z
N PHE A 1 -2.86 -5.34 10.52
CA PHE A 1 -1.79 -5.10 9.54
C PHE A 1 -0.64 -4.27 10.11
N ALA A 2 -0.88 -3.15 10.81
CA ALA A 2 0.18 -2.33 11.40
C ALA A 2 1.09 -3.14 12.34
N LEU A 3 0.52 -4.02 13.17
CA LEU A 3 1.29 -4.91 14.04
C LEU A 3 2.15 -5.91 13.25
N PHE A 4 1.68 -6.40 12.11
CA PHE A 4 2.48 -7.29 11.25
C PHE A 4 3.67 -6.56 10.64
N ILE A 5 3.49 -5.32 10.17
CA ILE A 5 4.61 -4.48 9.69
C ILE A 5 5.61 -4.22 10.82
N PHE A 6 5.11 -3.88 12.02
CA PHE A 6 5.98 -3.67 13.18
C PHE A 6 6.78 -4.93 13.51
N ALA A 7 6.13 -6.09 13.60
CA ALA A 7 6.76 -7.37 13.91
C ALA A 7 7.79 -7.80 12.85
N SER A 8 7.56 -7.48 11.57
CA SER A 8 8.52 -7.79 10.49
C SER A 8 9.83 -6.97 10.57
N HIS A 9 9.82 -5.84 11.28
CA HIS A 9 11.02 -5.02 11.52
C HIS A 9 11.74 -5.34 12.85
N TYR A 10 11.11 -6.13 13.72
CA TYR A 10 11.66 -6.54 15.02
C TYR A 10 11.58 -8.06 15.13
N PRO A 11 12.52 -8.80 14.51
CA PRO A 11 12.55 -10.25 14.65
C PRO A 11 12.69 -10.63 16.12
N LEU A 12 11.76 -11.43 16.60
CA LEU A 12 11.78 -11.99 17.95
C LEU A 12 12.95 -12.96 18.04
N GLN A 13 13.96 -12.61 18.79
CA GLN A 13 15.16 -13.35 19.23
C GLN A 13 15.66 -14.55 18.36
N ASP A 14 16.98 -14.63 18.26
CA ASP A 14 17.72 -15.71 17.59
C ASP A 14 17.15 -17.12 17.86
N GLY A 15 16.75 -17.82 16.79
CA GLY A 15 16.42 -19.24 16.80
C GLY A 15 14.92 -19.60 16.88
N GLN A 16 14.00 -18.66 16.83
CA GLN A 16 12.55 -18.97 16.74
C GLN A 16 12.02 -18.77 15.30
N PRO A 17 10.92 -19.44 14.93
CA PRO A 17 10.48 -19.50 13.56
C PRO A 17 10.11 -18.08 13.04
N GLU A 18 11.07 -17.43 12.41
CA GLU A 18 10.89 -16.27 11.51
C GLU A 18 9.77 -16.54 10.49
N ALA A 19 9.49 -17.81 10.35
CA ALA A 19 8.64 -18.43 9.38
C ALA A 19 7.17 -18.00 9.36
N LEU A 20 6.58 -17.54 10.45
CA LEU A 20 5.17 -17.10 10.49
C LEU A 20 4.99 -15.61 10.22
N ILE A 21 6.03 -14.82 10.43
CA ILE A 21 6.02 -13.36 10.30
C ILE A 21 6.76 -12.93 9.04
N ASP A 22 7.58 -13.80 8.50
CA ASP A 22 8.30 -13.59 7.25
C ASP A 22 7.31 -13.38 6.09
N GLY A 23 7.49 -12.31 5.30
CA GLY A 23 6.53 -11.90 4.27
C GLY A 23 5.35 -11.04 4.77
N SER A 24 5.17 -10.87 6.08
CA SER A 24 4.07 -10.05 6.63
C SER A 24 4.26 -8.53 6.39
N GLY A 25 5.50 -8.07 6.24
CA GLY A 25 5.80 -6.68 5.87
C GLY A 25 5.20 -6.28 4.52
N PRO A 26 5.53 -6.99 3.41
CA PRO A 26 4.91 -6.76 2.10
C PRO A 26 3.38 -6.83 2.13
N MET A 27 2.82 -7.80 2.84
CA MET A 27 1.37 -7.95 3.03
C MET A 27 0.73 -6.70 3.64
N GLY A 28 1.29 -6.21 4.73
CA GLY A 28 0.78 -5.04 5.43
C GLY A 28 0.89 -3.76 4.59
N VAL A 29 2.02 -3.56 3.92
CA VAL A 29 2.21 -2.40 3.03
C VAL A 29 1.24 -2.43 1.87
N SER A 30 1.10 -3.55 1.17
CA SER A 30 0.14 -3.70 0.05
C SER A 30 -1.29 -3.37 0.49
N PHE A 31 -1.73 -3.89 1.64
CA PHE A 31 -3.03 -3.54 2.20
C PHE A 31 -3.19 -2.03 2.41
N PHE A 32 -2.20 -1.36 3.02
CA PHE A 32 -2.30 0.08 3.28
C PHE A 32 -2.25 0.94 2.02
N LEU A 33 -1.53 0.52 0.98
CA LEU A 33 -1.52 1.27 -0.28
C LEU A 33 -2.86 1.15 -1.03
N VAL A 34 -3.47 -0.05 -1.08
CA VAL A 34 -4.84 -0.23 -1.62
C VAL A 34 -5.85 0.55 -0.78
N LEU A 35 -5.78 0.44 0.54
CA LEU A 35 -6.66 1.19 1.46
C LEU A 35 -6.51 2.70 1.27
N SER A 36 -5.30 3.21 1.04
CA SER A 36 -5.05 4.64 0.80
C SER A 36 -5.79 5.14 -0.44
N GLY A 37 -5.80 4.37 -1.54
CA GLY A 37 -6.57 4.69 -2.74
C GLY A 37 -8.08 4.76 -2.46
N PHE A 38 -8.61 3.76 -1.74
CA PHE A 38 -10.02 3.71 -1.36
C PHE A 38 -10.44 4.87 -0.45
N VAL A 39 -9.70 5.12 0.63
CA VAL A 39 -10.01 6.20 1.60
C VAL A 39 -9.85 7.58 0.97
N MET A 40 -8.89 7.76 0.06
CA MET A 40 -8.78 9.02 -0.70
C MET A 40 -10.03 9.30 -1.51
N CYS A 41 -10.63 8.28 -2.12
CA CYS A 41 -11.91 8.44 -2.84
C CYS A 41 -13.04 8.82 -1.89
N LEU A 42 -13.17 8.16 -0.73
CA LEU A 42 -14.19 8.51 0.27
C LEU A 42 -14.13 10.00 0.69
N GLY A 43 -12.93 10.53 0.83
CA GLY A 43 -12.74 11.91 1.28
C GLY A 43 -12.82 12.98 0.19
N TYR A 44 -12.49 12.62 -1.06
CA TYR A 44 -12.19 13.61 -2.10
C TYR A 44 -12.81 13.34 -3.48
N ALA A 45 -13.47 12.19 -3.73
CA ALA A 45 -14.01 11.86 -5.05
C ALA A 45 -14.94 12.94 -5.62
N ASP A 46 -15.82 13.49 -4.80
CA ASP A 46 -16.73 14.55 -5.24
C ASP A 46 -16.05 15.91 -5.29
N LYS A 47 -15.12 16.18 -4.36
CA LYS A 47 -14.37 17.45 -4.33
C LYS A 47 -13.52 17.66 -5.56
N VAL A 48 -12.88 16.59 -6.07
CA VAL A 48 -12.02 16.64 -7.28
C VAL A 48 -12.80 17.02 -8.54
N LYS A 49 -14.11 16.77 -8.58
CA LYS A 49 -15.01 17.10 -9.69
C LYS A 49 -15.46 18.56 -9.69
N LEU A 50 -15.31 19.26 -8.56
CA LEU A 50 -15.76 20.64 -8.43
C LEU A 50 -14.84 21.60 -9.23
N PRO A 51 -15.39 22.64 -9.87
CA PRO A 51 -14.58 23.67 -10.54
C PRO A 51 -13.64 24.42 -9.59
N THR A 52 -13.98 24.45 -8.29
CA THR A 52 -13.20 25.10 -7.24
C THR A 52 -12.05 24.25 -6.71
N PHE A 53 -11.88 23.03 -7.21
CA PHE A 53 -10.81 22.15 -6.75
C PHE A 53 -9.42 22.69 -7.14
N SER A 54 -8.58 22.95 -6.14
CA SER A 54 -7.20 23.34 -6.30
C SER A 54 -6.26 22.18 -6.01
N TRP A 55 -5.52 21.71 -7.02
CA TRP A 55 -4.51 20.68 -6.87
C TRP A 55 -3.41 21.09 -5.86
N ARG A 56 -3.01 22.36 -5.89
CA ARG A 56 -1.97 22.89 -4.98
C ARG A 56 -2.42 22.84 -3.52
N ASP A 57 -3.65 23.27 -3.23
CA ASP A 57 -4.18 23.23 -1.87
C ASP A 57 -4.40 21.81 -1.37
N PHE A 58 -4.83 20.92 -2.26
CA PHE A 58 -4.94 19.50 -1.97
C PHE A 58 -3.57 18.91 -1.58
N MET A 59 -2.53 19.09 -2.41
CA MET A 59 -1.18 18.60 -2.14
C MET A 59 -0.58 19.21 -0.87
N LYS A 60 -0.74 20.52 -0.67
CA LYS A 60 -0.30 21.20 0.54
C LYS A 60 -0.87 20.54 1.80
N LYS A 61 -2.17 20.24 1.82
CA LYS A 61 -2.82 19.56 2.95
C LYS A 61 -2.28 18.14 3.17
N ARG A 62 -1.91 17.41 2.11
CA ARG A 62 -1.30 16.07 2.23
C ARG A 62 0.11 16.14 2.79
N ILE A 63 0.93 17.05 2.25
CA ILE A 63 2.31 17.23 2.70
C ILE A 63 2.35 17.69 4.16
N ILE A 64 1.56 18.69 4.56
CA ILE A 64 1.49 19.17 5.94
C ILE A 64 1.09 18.05 6.91
N ARG A 65 0.30 17.08 6.48
CA ARG A 65 -0.10 15.95 7.32
C ARG A 65 1.01 14.90 7.50
N LEU A 66 1.84 14.68 6.48
CA LEU A 66 2.86 13.62 6.48
C LEU A 66 4.23 14.12 6.93
N TRP A 67 4.64 15.27 6.44
CA TRP A 67 6.00 15.77 6.55
C TRP A 67 6.49 16.05 7.99
N PRO A 68 5.71 16.67 8.90
CA PRO A 68 6.20 17.00 10.23
C PRO A 68 6.61 15.77 11.04
N LEU A 69 5.78 14.72 11.05
CA LEU A 69 6.12 13.48 11.75
C LEU A 69 7.29 12.76 11.08
N HIS A 70 7.33 12.76 9.74
CA HIS A 70 8.45 12.17 9.00
C HIS A 70 9.77 12.85 9.35
N ILE A 71 9.82 14.19 9.38
CA ILE A 71 11.03 14.95 9.76
C ILE A 71 11.41 14.69 11.21
N LEU A 72 10.45 14.63 12.12
CA LEU A 72 10.74 14.29 13.50
C LEU A 72 11.41 12.91 13.62
N CYS A 73 10.86 11.89 12.94
CA CYS A 73 11.46 10.56 12.93
C CYS A 73 12.85 10.55 12.25
N LEU A 74 13.04 11.33 11.19
CA LEU A 74 14.34 11.47 10.54
C LEU A 74 15.38 12.10 11.48
N LEU A 75 15.01 13.15 12.23
CA LEU A 75 15.88 13.79 13.23
C LEU A 75 16.26 12.83 14.34
N VAL A 76 15.30 12.07 14.89
CA VAL A 76 15.55 11.03 15.89
C VAL A 76 16.55 10.00 15.35
N TRP A 77 16.36 9.57 14.11
CA TRP A 77 17.26 8.62 13.45
C TRP A 77 18.68 9.20 13.29
N ILE A 78 18.84 10.48 12.86
CA ILE A 78 20.13 11.16 12.72
C ILE A 78 20.86 11.21 14.07
N VAL A 79 20.15 11.56 15.14
CA VAL A 79 20.74 11.60 16.49
C VAL A 79 21.18 10.21 16.93
N ALA A 80 20.33 9.20 16.76
CA ALA A 80 20.67 7.82 17.13
C ALA A 80 21.87 7.29 16.32
N ALA A 81 21.92 7.55 15.03
CA ALA A 81 23.02 7.17 14.14
C ALA A 81 24.34 7.88 14.53
N GLY A 82 24.27 9.16 14.91
CA GLY A 82 25.41 9.94 15.37
C GLY A 82 26.02 9.41 16.67
N VAL A 83 25.18 8.95 17.61
CA VAL A 83 25.63 8.34 18.88
C VAL A 83 26.37 7.02 18.63
N HIS A 84 25.92 6.22 17.68
CA HIS A 84 26.53 4.91 17.40
C HIS A 84 27.77 4.93 16.50
N SER A 85 28.24 6.12 16.06
CA SER A 85 29.45 6.37 15.25
C SER A 85 29.65 5.50 13.99
N THR A 86 28.70 4.66 13.62
CA THR A 86 28.78 3.70 12.54
C THR A 86 28.27 4.23 11.20
N PHE A 87 27.65 5.42 11.18
CA PHE A 87 26.99 5.95 10.01
C PHE A 87 27.64 7.22 9.48
N ARG A 88 28.20 7.14 8.26
CA ARG A 88 28.54 8.35 7.51
C ARG A 88 27.27 8.95 6.92
N LEU A 89 26.88 10.12 7.39
CA LEU A 89 25.76 10.91 6.84
C LEU A 89 26.06 11.29 5.39
N ALA A 90 25.67 10.43 4.45
CA ALA A 90 25.79 10.74 3.04
C ALA A 90 24.74 11.77 2.63
N PRO A 91 25.09 12.85 1.92
CA PRO A 91 24.17 13.93 1.59
C PRO A 91 22.95 13.46 0.77
N LEU A 92 23.16 12.57 -0.21
CA LEU A 92 22.11 12.10 -1.10
C LEU A 92 20.98 11.35 -0.37
N PRO A 93 21.23 10.37 0.51
CA PRO A 93 20.20 9.76 1.33
C PRO A 93 19.47 10.76 2.23
N LEU A 94 20.17 11.71 2.84
CA LEU A 94 19.52 12.72 3.70
C LEU A 94 18.58 13.63 2.90
N LEU A 95 19.02 14.13 1.75
CA LEU A 95 18.18 14.94 0.87
C LEU A 95 17.01 14.14 0.33
N GLY A 96 17.23 12.87 -0.08
CA GLY A 96 16.18 11.96 -0.52
C GLY A 96 15.10 11.78 0.55
N ASN A 97 15.50 11.52 1.79
CA ASN A 97 14.56 11.42 2.92
C ASN A 97 13.87 12.76 3.22
N PHE A 98 14.61 13.88 3.29
CA PHE A 98 14.04 15.18 3.59
C PHE A 98 12.93 15.58 2.62
N PHE A 99 13.12 15.33 1.31
CA PHE A 99 12.15 15.65 0.27
C PHE A 99 11.17 14.52 -0.03
N MET A 100 11.19 13.42 0.73
CA MET A 100 10.37 12.21 0.47
C MET A 100 10.57 11.65 -0.95
N LEU A 101 11.82 11.55 -1.39
CA LEU A 101 12.22 11.02 -2.70
C LEU A 101 13.03 9.71 -2.58
N GLN A 102 13.16 9.17 -1.37
CA GLN A 102 14.03 8.02 -1.09
C GLN A 102 13.66 6.77 -1.89
N SER A 103 12.38 6.53 -2.18
CA SER A 103 11.94 5.35 -2.94
C SER A 103 12.24 5.43 -4.45
N TRP A 104 12.52 6.63 -4.96
CA TRP A 104 12.87 6.86 -6.36
C TRP A 104 14.33 6.54 -6.69
N ILE A 105 15.19 6.48 -5.70
CA ILE A 105 16.63 6.39 -5.89
C ILE A 105 17.09 5.03 -5.36
N PRO A 106 17.60 4.13 -6.23
CA PRO A 106 18.14 2.84 -5.79
C PRO A 106 19.18 3.01 -4.68
N MET A 107 19.20 2.11 -3.70
CA MET A 107 20.11 2.10 -2.55
C MET A 107 19.89 3.23 -1.53
N VAL A 108 18.99 4.18 -1.75
CA VAL A 108 18.67 5.26 -0.81
C VAL A 108 17.50 4.89 0.09
N GLU A 109 16.57 4.07 -0.38
CA GLU A 109 15.37 3.61 0.33
C GLU A 109 15.68 2.95 1.68
N ALA A 110 16.78 2.21 1.75
CA ALA A 110 17.24 1.51 2.95
C ALA A 110 18.12 2.37 3.87
N LYS A 111 18.45 3.61 3.47
CA LYS A 111 19.33 4.51 4.22
C LYS A 111 18.51 5.62 4.87
N GLY A 112 18.72 5.83 6.15
CA GLY A 112 17.94 6.78 6.91
C GLY A 112 16.76 6.11 7.60
N ASN A 113 15.60 6.79 7.65
CA ASN A 113 14.37 6.18 8.10
C ASN A 113 13.83 5.21 7.03
N SER A 114 14.38 4.00 7.00
CA SER A 114 14.08 3.01 5.96
C SER A 114 12.60 2.65 5.88
N VAL A 115 11.85 2.72 6.97
CA VAL A 115 10.40 2.42 6.99
C VAL A 115 9.58 3.49 6.25
N ALA A 116 10.12 4.69 6.10
CA ALA A 116 9.41 5.83 5.52
C ALA A 116 9.39 5.85 3.98
N TRP A 117 9.94 4.85 3.29
CA TRP A 117 9.92 4.78 1.84
C TRP A 117 8.47 4.85 1.28
N CYS A 118 7.51 4.23 1.94
CA CYS A 118 6.10 4.26 1.53
C CYS A 118 5.47 5.66 1.59
N LEU A 119 6.01 6.59 2.38
CA LEU A 119 5.55 7.99 2.37
C LEU A 119 5.93 8.70 1.06
N SER A 120 7.10 8.38 0.51
CA SER A 120 7.52 8.86 -0.81
C SER A 120 6.54 8.41 -1.91
N ASP A 121 6.13 7.15 -1.87
CA ASP A 121 5.13 6.60 -2.77
C ASP A 121 3.78 7.30 -2.63
N LEU A 122 3.32 7.49 -1.40
CA LEU A 122 2.04 8.16 -1.13
C LEU A 122 2.02 9.60 -1.64
N VAL A 123 3.11 10.35 -1.52
CA VAL A 123 3.20 11.72 -2.08
C VAL A 123 2.98 11.71 -3.58
N PHE A 124 3.62 10.78 -4.28
CA PHE A 124 3.43 10.59 -5.72
C PHE A 124 1.99 10.18 -6.08
N PHE A 125 1.41 9.22 -5.34
CA PHE A 125 0.04 8.77 -5.59
C PHE A 125 -0.97 9.87 -5.35
N TYR A 126 -0.78 10.68 -4.32
CA TYR A 126 -1.65 11.83 -4.08
C TYR A 126 -1.54 12.89 -5.17
N ALA A 127 -0.35 13.09 -5.74
CA ALA A 127 -0.20 14.01 -6.87
C ALA A 127 -0.98 13.55 -8.09
N LEU A 128 -1.05 12.24 -8.34
CA LEU A 128 -1.78 11.65 -9.46
C LEU A 128 -3.28 11.45 -9.18
N PHE A 129 -3.69 11.34 -7.93
CA PHE A 129 -5.06 11.00 -7.52
C PHE A 129 -6.15 11.82 -8.24
N PRO A 130 -6.08 13.17 -8.35
CA PRO A 130 -7.11 13.95 -8.99
C PRO A 130 -7.30 13.63 -10.49
N TYR A 131 -6.26 13.18 -11.15
CA TYR A 131 -6.29 12.77 -12.55
C TYR A 131 -6.88 11.37 -12.70
N LEU A 132 -6.44 10.43 -11.86
CA LEU A 132 -6.94 9.05 -11.83
C LEU A 132 -8.43 9.01 -11.50
N MET A 133 -8.88 9.85 -10.56
CA MET A 133 -10.29 9.90 -10.13
C MET A 133 -11.25 10.45 -11.22
N ARG A 134 -10.74 11.15 -12.21
CA ARG A 134 -11.54 11.63 -13.35
C ARG A 134 -11.80 10.53 -14.40
N LEU A 135 -11.04 9.44 -14.36
CA LEU A 135 -11.24 8.31 -15.25
C LEU A 135 -12.50 7.52 -14.84
N ARG A 136 -13.24 7.00 -15.83
CA ARG A 136 -14.30 6.04 -15.57
C ARG A 136 -13.69 4.72 -15.09
N ALA A 137 -14.41 3.97 -14.26
CA ALA A 137 -13.93 2.68 -13.72
C ALA A 137 -13.37 1.74 -14.81
N LYS A 138 -14.04 1.64 -15.96
CA LYS A 138 -13.57 0.82 -17.10
C LYS A 138 -12.24 1.34 -17.68
N GLN A 139 -12.11 2.67 -17.82
CA GLN A 139 -10.88 3.28 -18.35
C GLN A 139 -9.70 3.05 -17.38
N LEU A 140 -9.95 3.26 -16.08
CA LEU A 140 -8.96 3.01 -15.05
C LEU A 140 -8.55 1.54 -15.02
N MET A 141 -9.51 0.61 -15.08
CA MET A 141 -9.23 -0.84 -15.09
C MET A 141 -8.36 -1.23 -16.30
N VAL A 142 -8.74 -0.80 -17.51
CA VAL A 142 -7.93 -1.07 -18.71
C VAL A 142 -6.55 -0.44 -18.59
N GLY A 143 -6.48 0.81 -18.11
CA GLY A 143 -5.21 1.49 -17.84
C GLY A 143 -4.33 0.73 -16.87
N VAL A 144 -4.88 0.23 -15.75
CA VAL A 144 -4.15 -0.59 -14.76
C VAL A 144 -3.64 -1.89 -15.36
N LEU A 145 -4.45 -2.59 -16.17
CA LEU A 145 -4.03 -3.84 -16.81
C LEU A 145 -2.88 -3.63 -17.81
N VAL A 146 -3.00 -2.60 -18.67
CA VAL A 146 -1.94 -2.24 -19.61
C VAL A 146 -0.68 -1.80 -18.86
N TYR A 147 -0.84 -0.95 -17.84
CA TYR A 147 0.26 -0.46 -17.02
C TYR A 147 0.97 -1.61 -16.28
N PHE A 148 0.21 -2.56 -15.72
CA PHE A 148 0.77 -3.74 -15.08
C PHE A 148 1.62 -4.57 -16.07
N GLY A 149 1.14 -4.78 -17.31
CA GLY A 149 1.92 -5.45 -18.35
C GLY A 149 3.23 -4.71 -18.67
N VAL A 150 3.19 -3.38 -18.76
CA VAL A 150 4.40 -2.54 -18.96
C VAL A 150 5.36 -2.66 -17.78
N ILE A 151 4.87 -2.57 -16.54
CA ILE A 151 5.70 -2.71 -15.33
C ILE A 151 6.37 -4.08 -15.27
N LEU A 152 5.65 -5.15 -15.61
CA LEU A 152 6.21 -6.49 -15.69
C LEU A 152 7.30 -6.57 -16.75
N ALA A 153 7.03 -6.08 -17.97
CA ALA A 153 7.99 -6.10 -19.07
C ALA A 153 9.28 -5.32 -18.72
N VAL A 154 9.14 -4.11 -18.15
CA VAL A 154 10.27 -3.29 -17.71
C VAL A 154 11.02 -3.98 -16.56
N GLY A 155 10.33 -4.38 -15.51
CA GLY A 155 10.97 -4.96 -14.33
C GLY A 155 11.68 -6.27 -14.61
N THR A 156 11.12 -7.13 -15.48
CA THR A 156 11.77 -8.38 -15.88
C THR A 156 12.97 -8.17 -16.82
N SER A 157 13.02 -7.06 -17.55
CA SER A 157 14.17 -6.68 -18.38
C SER A 157 15.33 -6.08 -17.58
N LEU A 158 15.08 -5.63 -16.34
CA LEU A 158 16.14 -5.12 -15.48
C LEU A 158 17.09 -6.25 -15.05
N PRO A 159 18.40 -5.96 -14.90
CA PRO A 159 19.34 -6.92 -14.31
C PRO A 159 18.93 -7.22 -12.87
N ILE A 160 19.12 -8.47 -12.43
CA ILE A 160 18.82 -8.85 -11.04
C ILE A 160 19.71 -8.06 -10.09
N HIS A 161 21.01 -8.00 -10.40
CA HIS A 161 22.00 -7.29 -9.61
C HIS A 161 22.66 -6.17 -10.41
N THR A 162 23.05 -5.11 -9.72
CA THR A 162 23.98 -4.11 -10.26
C THR A 162 25.40 -4.63 -10.18
N SER A 163 26.37 -3.95 -10.81
CA SER A 163 27.80 -4.25 -10.68
C SER A 163 28.33 -4.17 -9.23
N SER A 164 27.61 -3.48 -8.34
CA SER A 164 27.89 -3.39 -6.90
C SER A 164 27.20 -4.47 -6.06
N GLY A 165 26.48 -5.44 -6.69
CA GLY A 165 25.75 -6.51 -6.00
C GLY A 165 24.39 -6.13 -5.44
N PHE A 166 23.92 -4.87 -5.65
CA PHE A 166 22.59 -4.43 -5.21
C PHE A 166 21.50 -5.10 -6.06
N ILE A 167 20.43 -5.56 -5.40
CA ILE A 167 19.29 -6.23 -6.06
C ILE A 167 18.36 -5.17 -6.64
N LEU A 168 18.65 -4.76 -7.90
CA LEU A 168 17.91 -3.69 -8.58
C LEU A 168 16.47 -4.10 -8.86
N ARG A 169 16.22 -5.36 -9.17
CA ARG A 169 14.89 -5.86 -9.50
C ARG A 169 13.96 -5.85 -8.28
N ASP A 170 14.49 -6.20 -7.08
CA ASP A 170 13.71 -6.13 -5.83
C ASP A 170 13.41 -4.69 -5.47
N TRP A 171 14.39 -3.79 -5.59
CA TRP A 171 14.11 -2.37 -5.40
C TRP A 171 13.01 -1.88 -6.33
N PHE A 172 13.06 -2.21 -7.61
CA PHE A 172 12.06 -1.78 -8.59
C PHE A 172 10.67 -2.28 -8.21
N PHE A 173 10.49 -3.56 -7.92
CA PHE A 173 9.19 -4.12 -7.64
C PHE A 173 8.65 -3.79 -6.24
N TYR A 174 9.53 -3.61 -5.25
CA TYR A 174 9.11 -3.45 -3.87
C TYR A 174 9.07 -2.01 -3.39
N PHE A 175 10.09 -1.21 -3.70
CA PHE A 175 10.22 0.15 -3.17
C PHE A 175 9.85 1.25 -4.16
N ASN A 176 9.99 1.02 -5.47
CA ASN A 176 9.78 2.06 -6.46
C ASN A 176 8.30 2.43 -6.60
N PRO A 177 7.94 3.74 -6.62
CA PRO A 177 6.55 4.18 -6.66
C PRO A 177 5.78 3.75 -7.92
N LEU A 178 6.48 3.50 -9.03
CA LEU A 178 5.81 3.14 -10.28
C LEU A 178 5.08 1.79 -10.17
N PRO A 179 5.71 0.66 -9.82
CA PRO A 179 4.98 -0.59 -9.61
C PRO A 179 3.91 -0.49 -8.52
N ARG A 180 4.20 0.22 -7.45
CA ARG A 180 3.31 0.37 -6.28
C ARG A 180 2.07 1.23 -6.55
N LEU A 181 2.08 2.06 -7.61
CA LEU A 181 0.91 2.83 -8.03
C LEU A 181 -0.31 1.94 -8.37
N ILE A 182 -0.06 0.70 -8.81
CA ILE A 182 -1.12 -0.25 -9.13
C ILE A 182 -2.01 -0.50 -7.91
N GLU A 183 -1.45 -0.68 -6.73
CA GLU A 183 -2.20 -0.90 -5.48
C GLU A 183 -3.12 0.28 -5.15
N PHE A 184 -2.60 1.48 -5.30
CA PHE A 184 -3.40 2.69 -5.10
C PHE A 184 -4.56 2.78 -6.12
N CYS A 185 -4.30 2.47 -7.39
CA CYS A 185 -5.33 2.42 -8.42
C CYS A 185 -6.37 1.32 -8.16
N LEU A 186 -5.95 0.16 -7.65
CA LEU A 186 -6.86 -0.90 -7.22
C LEU A 186 -7.78 -0.42 -6.11
N GLY A 187 -7.27 0.36 -5.15
CA GLY A 187 -8.09 1.02 -4.14
C GLY A 187 -9.16 1.94 -4.71
N ILE A 188 -8.83 2.72 -5.75
CA ILE A 188 -9.80 3.55 -6.48
C ILE A 188 -10.86 2.68 -7.17
N LEU A 189 -10.46 1.56 -7.77
CA LEU A 189 -11.39 0.61 -8.41
C LEU A 189 -12.32 -0.05 -7.39
N VAL A 190 -11.83 -0.40 -6.21
CA VAL A 190 -12.65 -0.91 -5.10
C VAL A 190 -13.68 0.15 -4.67
N TYR A 191 -13.31 1.43 -4.63
CA TYR A 191 -14.27 2.51 -4.36
C TYR A 191 -15.35 2.61 -5.45
N HIS A 192 -15.00 2.49 -6.72
CA HIS A 192 -16.01 2.45 -7.79
C HIS A 192 -16.99 1.29 -7.62
N ALA A 193 -16.49 0.09 -7.28
CA ALA A 193 -17.33 -1.07 -6.99
C ALA A 193 -18.23 -0.82 -5.76
N TYR A 194 -17.68 -0.23 -4.70
CA TYR A 194 -18.42 0.16 -3.51
C TYR A 194 -19.57 1.14 -3.84
N CYS A 195 -19.35 2.12 -4.71
CA CYS A 195 -20.40 3.03 -5.15
C CYS A 195 -21.54 2.29 -5.88
N GLN A 196 -21.22 1.25 -6.67
CA GLN A 196 -22.19 0.48 -7.43
C GLN A 196 -22.83 -0.67 -6.62
N ALA A 197 -22.41 -0.91 -5.39
CA ALA A 197 -22.82 -2.07 -4.60
C ALA A 197 -24.34 -2.17 -4.39
N GLU A 198 -25.05 -1.03 -4.30
CA GLU A 198 -26.52 -1.00 -4.22
C GLU A 198 -27.17 -1.41 -5.55
N THR A 199 -26.73 -0.82 -6.65
CA THR A 199 -27.21 -1.11 -8.01
C THR A 199 -26.99 -2.56 -8.39
N TRP A 200 -25.87 -3.15 -7.97
CA TRP A 200 -25.56 -4.56 -8.22
C TRP A 200 -26.28 -5.53 -7.27
N GLY A 201 -27.04 -5.00 -6.29
CA GLY A 201 -27.76 -5.80 -5.32
C GLY A 201 -26.91 -6.39 -4.19
N HIS A 202 -25.62 -6.04 -4.10
CA HIS A 202 -24.72 -6.58 -3.08
C HIS A 202 -25.13 -6.16 -1.66
N VAL A 203 -25.65 -4.93 -1.51
CA VAL A 203 -26.17 -4.44 -0.21
C VAL A 203 -27.39 -5.25 0.21
N ALA A 204 -28.35 -5.46 -0.70
CA ALA A 204 -29.54 -6.28 -0.43
C ALA A 204 -29.19 -7.74 -0.15
N TRP A 205 -28.24 -8.31 -0.90
CA TRP A 205 -27.70 -9.64 -0.64
C TRP A 205 -27.11 -9.75 0.76
N TRP A 206 -26.26 -8.82 1.16
CA TRP A 206 -25.64 -8.78 2.47
C TRP A 206 -26.66 -8.69 3.60
N GLN A 207 -27.68 -7.85 3.46
CA GLN A 207 -28.74 -7.69 4.44
C GLN A 207 -29.59 -8.95 4.66
N ARG A 208 -29.74 -9.79 3.62
CA ARG A 208 -30.44 -11.08 3.70
C ARG A 208 -29.66 -12.17 4.42
N LEU A 209 -28.35 -12.02 4.57
CA LEU A 209 -27.52 -13.00 5.26
C LEU A 209 -27.83 -13.01 6.78
N SER A 210 -27.80 -14.20 7.38
CA SER A 210 -27.81 -14.33 8.83
C SER A 210 -26.53 -13.74 9.45
N ALA A 211 -26.55 -13.39 10.74
CA ALA A 211 -25.35 -12.89 11.42
C ALA A 211 -24.16 -13.87 11.34
N ARG A 212 -24.44 -15.20 11.42
CA ARG A 212 -23.42 -16.24 11.26
C ARG A 212 -22.83 -16.26 9.85
N SER A 213 -23.68 -16.13 8.83
CA SER A 213 -23.22 -16.09 7.43
C SER A 213 -22.39 -14.83 7.15
N ARG A 214 -22.75 -13.68 7.70
CA ARG A 214 -21.95 -12.44 7.58
C ARG A 214 -20.58 -12.61 8.23
N ALA A 215 -20.53 -13.16 9.46
CA ALA A 215 -19.26 -13.45 10.13
C ALA A 215 -18.37 -14.40 9.31
N PHE A 216 -18.96 -15.42 8.69
CA PHE A 216 -18.22 -16.31 7.80
C PHE A 216 -17.66 -15.57 6.58
N VAL A 217 -18.47 -14.73 5.92
CA VAL A 217 -18.02 -13.92 4.77
C VAL A 217 -16.92 -12.93 5.16
N GLU A 218 -16.99 -12.33 6.36
CA GLU A 218 -15.93 -11.44 6.87
C GLU A 218 -14.62 -12.18 7.17
N LEU A 219 -14.68 -13.47 7.52
CA LEU A 219 -13.49 -14.29 7.75
C LEU A 219 -12.80 -14.75 6.45
N LEU A 220 -13.55 -14.87 5.34
CA LEU A 220 -12.98 -15.34 4.07
C LEU A 220 -11.75 -14.54 3.61
N PRO A 221 -11.74 -13.20 3.59
CA PRO A 221 -10.54 -12.45 3.20
C PRO A 221 -9.37 -12.65 4.18
N VAL A 222 -9.63 -12.89 5.46
CA VAL A 222 -8.59 -13.19 6.46
C VAL A 222 -7.94 -14.55 6.14
N VAL A 223 -8.76 -15.56 5.88
CA VAL A 223 -8.28 -16.89 5.44
C VAL A 223 -7.54 -16.78 4.11
N PHE A 224 -8.04 -15.99 3.17
CA PHE A 224 -7.39 -15.76 1.89
C PHE A 224 -5.99 -15.15 2.07
N TYR A 225 -5.86 -14.14 2.94
CA TYR A 225 -4.55 -13.59 3.30
C TYR A 225 -3.61 -14.63 3.91
N ALA A 226 -4.11 -15.45 4.83
CA ALA A 226 -3.31 -16.49 5.48
C ALA A 226 -2.80 -17.54 4.46
N VAL A 227 -3.65 -17.94 3.52
CA VAL A 227 -3.28 -18.85 2.42
C VAL A 227 -2.23 -18.22 1.51
N VAL A 228 -2.43 -16.97 1.09
CA VAL A 228 -1.46 -16.27 0.24
C VAL A 228 -0.13 -16.08 0.96
N LEU A 229 -0.14 -15.68 2.23
CA LEU A 229 1.07 -15.55 3.04
C LEU A 229 1.82 -16.89 3.13
N PHE A 230 1.10 -17.99 3.34
CA PHE A 230 1.69 -19.33 3.37
C PHE A 230 2.31 -19.73 2.03
N LEU A 231 1.64 -19.45 0.91
CA LEU A 231 2.14 -19.80 -0.43
C LEU A 231 3.35 -18.95 -0.85
N VAL A 232 3.30 -17.65 -0.57
CA VAL A 232 4.33 -16.68 -0.97
C VAL A 232 5.68 -16.97 -0.32
N ARG A 233 5.69 -17.50 0.88
CA ARG A 233 6.96 -17.86 1.59
C ARG A 233 7.80 -18.93 0.87
N TYR A 234 7.22 -19.65 -0.08
CA TYR A 234 7.94 -20.64 -0.90
C TYR A 234 8.37 -20.08 -2.27
N THR A 235 8.24 -18.78 -2.49
CA THR A 235 8.56 -18.14 -3.77
C THR A 235 9.65 -17.08 -3.57
N ASP A 236 10.78 -17.26 -4.26
CA ASP A 236 11.88 -16.30 -4.27
C ASP A 236 11.85 -15.37 -5.50
N THR A 237 10.68 -15.26 -6.15
CA THR A 237 10.53 -14.47 -7.37
C THR A 237 10.27 -13.01 -7.02
N PRO A 238 11.14 -12.07 -7.46
CA PRO A 238 10.92 -10.64 -7.25
C PRO A 238 9.57 -10.18 -7.78
N GLY A 239 8.83 -9.44 -6.98
CA GLY A 239 7.49 -8.94 -7.29
C GLY A 239 6.36 -9.89 -6.93
N VAL A 240 6.55 -11.21 -6.90
CA VAL A 240 5.48 -12.16 -6.50
C VAL A 240 5.00 -11.85 -5.08
N ASN A 241 5.92 -11.55 -4.17
CA ASN A 241 5.62 -11.17 -2.78
C ASN A 241 4.78 -9.89 -2.66
N VAL A 242 4.75 -9.04 -3.68
CA VAL A 242 3.95 -7.82 -3.71
C VAL A 242 2.60 -8.08 -4.38
N TYR A 243 2.62 -8.63 -5.58
CA TYR A 243 1.43 -8.78 -6.43
C TYR A 243 0.42 -9.76 -5.87
N SER A 244 0.89 -10.78 -5.14
CA SER A 244 0.03 -11.79 -4.52
C SER A 244 -0.95 -11.21 -3.50
N TYR A 245 -0.63 -10.05 -2.89
CA TYR A 245 -1.50 -9.40 -1.91
C TYR A 245 -2.53 -8.43 -2.50
N TYR A 246 -2.50 -8.17 -3.81
CA TYR A 246 -3.43 -7.24 -4.45
C TYR A 246 -4.89 -7.66 -4.32
N LEU A 247 -5.19 -8.88 -4.71
CA LEU A 247 -6.56 -9.40 -4.67
C LEU A 247 -7.08 -9.57 -3.24
N PRO A 248 -6.35 -10.19 -2.30
CA PRO A 248 -6.78 -10.25 -0.90
C PRO A 248 -7.09 -8.88 -0.30
N SER A 249 -6.26 -7.86 -0.59
CA SER A 249 -6.47 -6.49 -0.11
C SER A 249 -7.77 -5.89 -0.65
N CYS A 250 -8.01 -6.03 -1.95
CA CYS A 250 -9.23 -5.54 -2.59
C CYS A 250 -10.48 -6.22 -2.01
N VAL A 251 -10.45 -7.54 -1.86
CA VAL A 251 -11.58 -8.32 -1.32
C VAL A 251 -11.86 -7.93 0.12
N MET A 252 -10.83 -7.82 0.95
CA MET A 252 -10.99 -7.41 2.34
C MET A 252 -11.60 -6.03 2.46
N ILE A 253 -11.04 -5.03 1.80
CA ILE A 253 -11.54 -3.65 1.86
C ILE A 253 -12.98 -3.58 1.35
N TYR A 254 -13.30 -4.29 0.26
CA TYR A 254 -14.64 -4.31 -0.29
C TYR A 254 -15.67 -4.92 0.66
N ILE A 255 -15.38 -6.08 1.25
CA ILE A 255 -16.30 -6.79 2.16
C ILE A 255 -16.57 -5.95 3.41
N TYR A 256 -15.54 -5.38 4.04
CA TYR A 256 -15.75 -4.55 5.22
C TYR A 256 -16.46 -3.22 4.90
N ALA A 257 -16.17 -2.62 3.76
CA ALA A 257 -16.88 -1.44 3.29
C ALA A 257 -18.36 -1.75 2.98
N LEU A 258 -18.66 -2.92 2.40
CA LEU A 258 -20.02 -3.39 2.14
C LEU A 258 -20.79 -3.64 3.43
N ALA A 259 -20.17 -4.27 4.43
CA ALA A 259 -20.74 -4.47 5.76
C ALA A 259 -21.14 -3.13 6.40
N TYR A 260 -20.24 -2.16 6.37
CA TYR A 260 -20.51 -0.81 6.86
C TYR A 260 -21.65 -0.13 6.08
N LYS A 261 -21.63 -0.16 4.75
CA LYS A 261 -22.66 0.47 3.89
C LYS A 261 -24.05 -0.14 4.08
N SER A 262 -24.12 -1.43 4.36
CA SER A 262 -25.38 -2.16 4.55
C SER A 262 -26.11 -1.81 5.87
N GLY A 263 -25.42 -1.17 6.83
CA GLY A 263 -25.93 -0.94 8.18
C GLY A 263 -26.17 -2.23 8.99
N ALA A 264 -25.65 -3.37 8.51
CA ALA A 264 -25.81 -4.69 9.12
C ALA A 264 -24.43 -5.33 9.34
N PRO A 265 -23.66 -4.88 10.35
CA PRO A 265 -22.33 -5.39 10.60
C PRO A 265 -22.36 -6.89 10.96
N GLY A 266 -21.26 -7.58 10.63
CA GLY A 266 -21.00 -8.93 11.13
C GLY A 266 -20.34 -8.91 12.51
N LEU A 267 -19.74 -10.02 12.93
CA LEU A 267 -19.07 -10.10 14.24
C LEU A 267 -17.79 -9.26 14.31
N VAL A 268 -17.04 -9.16 13.22
CA VAL A 268 -15.76 -8.45 13.18
C VAL A 268 -15.99 -6.94 13.00
N SER A 269 -16.93 -6.57 12.13
CA SER A 269 -17.26 -5.17 11.85
C SER A 269 -18.12 -4.50 12.93
N ASN A 270 -18.70 -5.28 13.86
CA ASN A 270 -19.50 -4.75 14.98
C ASN A 270 -18.63 -4.15 16.10
N GLY A 271 -17.32 -4.41 16.09
CA GLY A 271 -16.36 -3.86 17.06
C GLY A 271 -15.55 -2.66 16.56
N LEU A 272 -15.81 -2.20 15.34
CA LEU A 272 -15.19 -1.04 14.70
C LEU A 272 -16.16 0.16 14.68
#